data_4f80e73988211f456392108200223a84
#
_entry.id   4f80e73988211f456392108200223a84
#
_cell.length_a   1.000
_cell.length_b   1.000
_cell.length_c   1.000
_cell.angle_alpha   90.00
_cell.angle_beta   90.00
_cell.angle_gamma   90.00
#
_symmetry.space_group_name_H-M   'P 1'
#
loop_
_entity.id
_entity.type
_entity.pdbx_description
1 polymer ?
#
loop_
_entity_poly.entity_id
_entity_poly.type
_entity_poly.pdbx_seq_one_letter_code
_entity_poly.pdbx_strand_id
1 'polypeptide(L)'
;MVIPPELFLAGVFMGILGAALFGMSNVVYKSQSNDIQPIAINTFKMWVALPVIAIAVLLLLPITGFNVPLASIPFLALSVIFGAGIGDLLYLTSQSRIGVSRAFPIAMTFPIITYFMSIFFLQEPLLLTRLVGVVLAILGISIITREQAIQESKAIEINTKQSVSGWDKLGVALAIGAALFWSTATVVLQIGLIGADPIDSNLIRITIGSLFLLPIFLFARKRGMPLPTKRATKLVLIAAFFGMGIGSILYVNAVFFTGAAVTSVIAATAPLFALPFTIIFLKEKITPLILIGTILSIIGVWLVVLGF
;
A
#
# COMPACT_ATOMS: atom_id res chain seq x y z
N MET A 1 -9.74 23.41 -5.41
CA MET A 1 -10.28 23.09 -6.74
C MET A 1 -11.47 22.16 -6.53
N VAL A 2 -12.66 22.53 -6.99
CA VAL A 2 -13.82 21.63 -6.89
C VAL A 2 -13.68 20.59 -8.02
N ILE A 3 -13.46 19.34 -7.62
CA ILE A 3 -13.32 18.23 -8.58
C ILE A 3 -14.73 17.85 -9.04
N PRO A 4 -15.00 17.78 -10.36
CA PRO A 4 -16.29 17.32 -10.88
C PRO A 4 -16.61 15.90 -10.34
N PRO A 5 -17.89 15.60 -10.05
CA PRO A 5 -18.29 14.29 -9.51
C PRO A 5 -17.84 13.10 -10.39
N GLU A 6 -17.81 13.28 -11.69
CA GLU A 6 -17.36 12.27 -12.65
C GLU A 6 -15.88 11.92 -12.49
N LEU A 7 -15.02 12.93 -12.30
CA LEU A 7 -13.59 12.73 -12.06
C LEU A 7 -13.32 12.15 -10.66
N PHE A 8 -14.13 12.53 -9.67
CA PHE A 8 -14.07 11.93 -8.35
C PHE A 8 -14.39 10.42 -8.41
N LEU A 9 -15.48 10.04 -9.09
CA LEU A 9 -15.83 8.62 -9.28
C LEU A 9 -14.76 7.86 -10.08
N ALA A 10 -14.16 8.48 -11.09
CA ALA A 10 -13.03 7.90 -11.80
C ALA A 10 -11.85 7.65 -10.85
N GLY A 11 -11.54 8.59 -9.95
CA GLY A 11 -10.53 8.43 -8.90
C GLY A 11 -10.84 7.28 -7.94
N VAL A 12 -12.11 7.15 -7.52
CA VAL A 12 -12.56 6.02 -6.67
C VAL A 12 -12.33 4.69 -7.40
N PHE A 13 -12.75 4.59 -8.67
CA PHE A 13 -12.56 3.39 -9.47
C PHE A 13 -11.07 3.04 -9.64
N MET A 14 -10.24 4.03 -9.96
CA MET A 14 -8.78 3.86 -10.04
C MET A 14 -8.20 3.39 -8.70
N GLY A 15 -8.65 3.96 -7.58
CA GLY A 15 -8.25 3.54 -6.24
C GLY A 15 -8.59 2.07 -5.95
N ILE A 16 -9.82 1.64 -6.27
CA ILE A 16 -10.28 0.26 -6.10
C ILE A 16 -9.45 -0.70 -6.95
N LEU A 17 -9.24 -0.38 -8.22
CA LEU A 17 -8.42 -1.21 -9.12
C LEU A 17 -6.95 -1.24 -8.66
N GLY A 18 -6.41 -0.10 -8.21
CA GLY A 18 -5.07 -0.02 -7.62
C GLY A 18 -4.94 -0.89 -6.37
N ALA A 19 -5.93 -0.82 -5.45
CA ALA A 19 -5.97 -1.67 -4.26
C ALA A 19 -6.04 -3.16 -4.61
N ALA A 20 -6.80 -3.53 -5.65
CA ALA A 20 -6.87 -4.90 -6.14
C ALA A 20 -5.51 -5.40 -6.65
N LEU A 21 -4.85 -4.63 -7.52
CA LEU A 21 -3.53 -4.99 -8.05
C LEU A 21 -2.48 -5.07 -6.93
N PHE A 22 -2.53 -4.16 -5.95
CA PHE A 22 -1.67 -4.20 -4.77
C PHE A 22 -1.92 -5.44 -3.91
N GLY A 23 -3.18 -5.78 -3.63
CA GLY A 23 -3.55 -6.95 -2.86
C GLY A 23 -3.04 -8.24 -3.49
N MET A 24 -3.28 -8.42 -4.79
CA MET A 24 -2.80 -9.57 -5.57
C MET A 24 -1.26 -9.67 -5.55
N SER A 25 -0.58 -8.56 -5.76
CA SER A 25 0.88 -8.52 -5.77
C SER A 25 1.47 -8.87 -4.40
N ASN A 26 0.85 -8.41 -3.32
CA ASN A 26 1.27 -8.73 -1.96
C ASN A 26 1.17 -10.22 -1.62
N VAL A 27 0.17 -10.94 -2.16
CA VAL A 27 0.10 -12.41 -2.02
C VAL A 27 1.33 -13.07 -2.65
N VAL A 28 1.73 -12.61 -3.84
CA VAL A 28 2.93 -13.13 -4.51
C VAL A 28 4.20 -12.79 -3.71
N TYR A 29 4.36 -11.55 -3.24
CA TYR A 29 5.52 -11.16 -2.42
C TYR A 29 5.63 -12.01 -1.16
N LYS A 30 4.50 -12.23 -0.47
CA LYS A 30 4.43 -13.09 0.71
C LYS A 30 4.81 -14.53 0.39
N SER A 31 4.34 -15.09 -0.71
CA SER A 31 4.65 -16.47 -1.11
C SER A 31 6.14 -16.68 -1.42
N GLN A 32 6.88 -15.62 -1.73
CA GLN A 32 8.31 -15.66 -2.03
C GLN A 32 9.18 -15.17 -0.85
N SER A 33 8.62 -14.84 0.30
CA SER A 33 9.34 -14.23 1.43
C SER A 33 10.46 -15.10 2.02
N ASN A 34 10.42 -16.42 1.81
CA ASN A 34 11.50 -17.33 2.23
C ASN A 34 12.69 -17.32 1.26
N ASP A 35 12.49 -16.97 -0.01
CA ASP A 35 13.48 -17.01 -1.08
C ASP A 35 14.07 -15.64 -1.42
N ILE A 36 13.44 -14.56 -0.94
CA ILE A 36 13.85 -13.20 -1.27
C ILE A 36 13.63 -12.26 -0.08
N GLN A 37 14.66 -11.51 0.27
CA GLN A 37 14.58 -10.57 1.39
C GLN A 37 13.71 -9.34 1.07
N PRO A 38 13.04 -8.75 2.09
CA PRO A 38 12.17 -7.59 1.93
C PRO A 38 12.79 -6.42 1.16
N ILE A 39 14.06 -6.12 1.43
CA ILE A 39 14.78 -5.03 0.77
C ILE A 39 14.96 -5.29 -0.72
N ALA A 40 15.19 -6.56 -1.13
CA ALA A 40 15.28 -6.93 -2.53
C ALA A 40 13.91 -6.82 -3.23
N ILE A 41 12.82 -7.23 -2.55
CA ILE A 41 11.45 -7.07 -3.06
C ILE A 41 11.18 -5.57 -3.30
N ASN A 42 11.44 -4.70 -2.33
CA ASN A 42 11.19 -3.27 -2.44
C ASN A 42 12.01 -2.61 -3.57
N THR A 43 13.28 -2.99 -3.71
CA THR A 43 14.14 -2.48 -4.79
C THR A 43 13.62 -2.93 -6.14
N PHE A 44 13.28 -4.20 -6.31
CA PHE A 44 12.75 -4.73 -7.57
C PHE A 44 11.40 -4.11 -7.94
N LYS A 45 10.51 -3.87 -6.98
CA LYS A 45 9.25 -3.15 -7.20
C LYS A 45 9.49 -1.79 -7.87
N MET A 46 10.42 -1.00 -7.32
CA MET A 46 10.74 0.33 -7.87
C MET A 46 11.36 0.26 -9.26
N TRP A 47 12.30 -0.66 -9.44
CA TRP A 47 13.02 -0.77 -10.71
C TRP A 47 12.16 -1.32 -11.85
N VAL A 48 11.15 -2.13 -11.56
CA VAL A 48 10.15 -2.56 -12.55
C VAL A 48 9.15 -1.45 -12.83
N ALA A 49 8.72 -0.72 -11.81
CA ALA A 49 7.78 0.37 -11.96
C ALA A 49 8.35 1.53 -12.80
N LEU A 50 9.65 1.82 -12.65
CA LEU A 50 10.29 2.94 -13.35
C LEU A 50 10.10 2.89 -14.88
N PRO A 51 10.47 1.84 -15.61
CA PRO A 51 10.24 1.79 -17.06
C PRO A 51 8.76 1.78 -17.42
N VAL A 52 7.88 1.15 -16.62
CA VAL A 52 6.43 1.13 -16.88
C VAL A 52 5.86 2.55 -16.86
N ILE A 53 6.21 3.33 -15.83
CA ILE A 53 5.73 4.70 -15.68
C ILE A 53 6.40 5.63 -16.70
N ALA A 54 7.70 5.43 -16.98
CA ALA A 54 8.40 6.18 -18.02
C ALA A 54 7.75 5.99 -19.40
N ILE A 55 7.35 4.77 -19.75
CA ILE A 55 6.61 4.50 -20.99
C ILE A 55 5.25 5.22 -20.97
N ALA A 56 4.51 5.19 -19.85
CA ALA A 56 3.23 5.89 -19.74
C ALA A 56 3.40 7.41 -19.94
N VAL A 57 4.42 8.02 -19.30
CA VAL A 57 4.74 9.45 -19.51
C VAL A 57 5.09 9.72 -20.96
N LEU A 58 5.97 8.92 -21.59
CA LEU A 58 6.38 9.12 -22.98
C LEU A 58 5.20 9.03 -23.98
N LEU A 59 4.24 8.16 -23.72
CA LEU A 59 3.04 8.02 -24.57
C LEU A 59 2.09 9.22 -24.41
N LEU A 60 2.04 9.84 -23.24
CA LEU A 60 1.16 10.98 -22.95
C LEU A 60 1.84 12.33 -23.23
N LEU A 61 3.17 12.38 -23.21
CA LEU A 61 3.97 13.60 -23.40
C LEU A 61 3.55 14.47 -24.62
N PRO A 62 3.25 13.89 -25.80
CA PRO A 62 2.83 14.68 -26.96
C PRO A 62 1.46 15.33 -26.78
N ILE A 63 0.65 14.87 -25.86
CA ILE A 63 -0.73 15.31 -25.64
C ILE A 63 -0.79 16.31 -24.49
N THR A 64 -0.14 16.01 -23.35
CA THR A 64 -0.26 16.79 -22.12
C THR A 64 0.95 17.68 -21.84
N GLY A 65 2.12 17.38 -22.43
CA GLY A 65 3.39 17.93 -22.00
C GLY A 65 3.83 17.39 -20.64
N PHE A 66 5.06 17.68 -20.22
CA PHE A 66 5.56 17.34 -18.87
C PHE A 66 5.24 18.48 -17.90
N ASN A 67 4.48 18.19 -16.84
CA ASN A 67 4.04 19.21 -15.89
C ASN A 67 4.26 18.81 -14.44
N VAL A 68 5.43 19.14 -13.87
CA VAL A 68 5.70 19.02 -12.43
C VAL A 68 6.42 20.28 -11.94
N PRO A 69 5.77 21.13 -11.14
CA PRO A 69 6.42 22.29 -10.54
C PRO A 69 7.62 21.89 -9.67
N LEU A 70 8.71 22.67 -9.72
CA LEU A 70 9.88 22.41 -8.87
C LEU A 70 9.55 22.35 -7.39
N ALA A 71 8.59 23.17 -6.93
CA ALA A 71 8.10 23.17 -5.56
C ALA A 71 7.43 21.85 -5.13
N SER A 72 6.93 21.05 -6.07
CA SER A 72 6.32 19.72 -5.82
C SER A 72 7.37 18.64 -5.52
N ILE A 73 8.58 18.76 -6.07
CA ILE A 73 9.61 17.71 -6.02
C ILE A 73 9.96 17.28 -4.59
N PRO A 74 10.19 18.17 -3.61
CA PRO A 74 10.47 17.74 -2.24
C PRO A 74 9.34 16.92 -1.61
N PHE A 75 8.08 17.28 -1.86
CA PHE A 75 6.91 16.56 -1.35
C PHE A 75 6.78 15.19 -2.02
N LEU A 76 6.98 15.10 -3.32
CA LEU A 76 6.99 13.85 -4.08
C LEU A 76 8.12 12.92 -3.58
N ALA A 77 9.30 13.46 -3.33
CA ALA A 77 10.43 12.74 -2.77
C ALA A 77 10.12 12.18 -1.37
N LEU A 78 9.63 13.03 -0.47
CA LEU A 78 9.24 12.63 0.89
C LEU A 78 8.15 11.55 0.85
N SER A 79 7.18 11.68 -0.07
CA SER A 79 6.08 10.71 -0.16
C SER A 79 6.57 9.29 -0.49
N VAL A 80 7.53 9.12 -1.39
CA VAL A 80 8.05 7.79 -1.74
C VAL A 80 9.04 7.27 -0.70
N ILE A 81 9.87 8.13 -0.13
CA ILE A 81 10.83 7.74 0.92
C ILE A 81 10.07 7.29 2.18
N PHE A 82 9.06 8.05 2.61
CA PHE A 82 8.26 7.70 3.78
C PHE A 82 7.35 6.49 3.52
N GLY A 83 6.70 6.42 2.35
CA GLY A 83 5.82 5.30 2.01
C GLY A 83 6.60 4.02 1.78
N ALA A 84 7.08 3.85 0.57
CA ALA A 84 7.73 2.62 0.12
C ALA A 84 9.16 2.44 0.65
N GLY A 85 9.83 3.53 1.03
CA GLY A 85 11.16 3.45 1.65
C GLY A 85 11.07 3.00 3.10
N ILE A 86 10.70 3.89 3.99
CA ILE A 86 10.73 3.66 5.45
C ILE A 86 9.51 2.87 5.92
N GLY A 87 8.30 3.27 5.52
CA GLY A 87 7.05 2.66 5.97
C GLY A 87 6.99 1.15 5.69
N ASP A 88 7.30 0.75 4.46
CA ASP A 88 7.32 -0.67 4.07
C ASP A 88 8.38 -1.46 4.85
N LEU A 89 9.57 -0.88 5.09
CA LEU A 89 10.62 -1.54 5.88
C LEU A 89 10.21 -1.73 7.33
N LEU A 90 9.61 -0.73 7.96
CA LEU A 90 9.07 -0.82 9.33
C LEU A 90 7.98 -1.89 9.41
N TYR A 91 7.06 -1.90 8.46
CA TYR A 91 5.99 -2.88 8.40
C TYR A 91 6.53 -4.31 8.26
N LEU A 92 7.42 -4.55 7.29
CA LEU A 92 7.99 -5.88 7.06
C LEU A 92 8.82 -6.35 8.26
N THR A 93 9.55 -5.45 8.92
CA THR A 93 10.29 -5.76 10.15
C THR A 93 9.35 -6.05 11.33
N SER A 94 8.27 -5.30 11.46
CA SER A 94 7.21 -5.61 12.44
C SER A 94 6.62 -6.99 12.20
N GLN A 95 6.26 -7.27 10.95
CA GLN A 95 5.68 -8.55 10.54
C GLN A 95 6.58 -9.75 10.88
N SER A 96 7.90 -9.62 10.72
CA SER A 96 8.84 -10.68 11.08
C SER A 96 8.95 -10.91 12.60
N ARG A 97 8.61 -9.91 13.42
CA ARG A 97 8.72 -9.96 14.89
C ARG A 97 7.44 -10.45 15.57
N ILE A 98 6.29 -9.90 15.17
CA ILE A 98 5.01 -10.17 15.85
C ILE A 98 4.02 -10.94 14.98
N GLY A 99 4.42 -11.32 13.77
CA GLY A 99 3.58 -12.00 12.80
C GLY A 99 2.60 -11.07 12.08
N VAL A 100 2.10 -11.53 10.93
CA VAL A 100 1.16 -10.77 10.07
C VAL A 100 -0.14 -10.45 10.83
N SER A 101 -0.66 -11.42 11.60
CA SER A 101 -1.94 -11.31 12.34
C SER A 101 -1.99 -10.13 13.32
N ARG A 102 -0.83 -9.67 13.80
CA ARG A 102 -0.73 -8.54 14.73
C ARG A 102 -0.20 -7.29 14.06
N ALA A 103 0.83 -7.40 13.22
CA ALA A 103 1.44 -6.27 12.54
C ALA A 103 0.47 -5.59 11.58
N PHE A 104 -0.30 -6.36 10.80
CA PHE A 104 -1.17 -5.82 9.77
C PHE A 104 -2.33 -4.99 10.32
N PRO A 105 -3.15 -5.46 11.31
CA PRO A 105 -4.23 -4.64 11.86
C PRO A 105 -3.73 -3.32 12.47
N ILE A 106 -2.55 -3.33 13.10
CA ILE A 106 -1.95 -2.12 13.66
C ILE A 106 -1.54 -1.16 12.54
N ALA A 107 -0.84 -1.64 11.53
CA ALA A 107 -0.41 -0.82 10.40
C ALA A 107 -1.62 -0.29 9.60
N MET A 108 -2.69 -1.06 9.48
CA MET A 108 -3.93 -0.68 8.78
C MET A 108 -4.76 0.37 9.54
N THR A 109 -4.30 0.88 10.67
CA THR A 109 -4.88 2.09 11.28
C THR A 109 -4.46 3.38 10.55
N PHE A 110 -3.55 3.29 9.57
CA PHE A 110 -3.04 4.45 8.83
C PHE A 110 -4.14 5.33 8.21
N PRO A 111 -5.32 4.84 7.71
CA PRO A 111 -6.34 5.73 7.17
C PRO A 111 -6.96 6.67 8.22
N ILE A 112 -7.07 6.24 9.50
CA ILE A 112 -7.52 7.14 10.57
C ILE A 112 -6.53 8.30 10.71
N ILE A 113 -5.24 7.97 10.77
CA ILE A 113 -4.18 8.96 10.91
C ILE A 113 -4.16 9.89 9.68
N THR A 114 -4.27 9.32 8.46
CA THR A 114 -4.36 10.09 7.22
C THR A 114 -5.55 11.04 7.25
N TYR A 115 -6.72 10.58 7.70
CA TYR A 115 -7.93 11.42 7.78
C TYR A 115 -7.73 12.62 8.71
N PHE A 116 -7.20 12.39 9.93
CA PHE A 116 -6.90 13.50 10.83
C PHE A 116 -5.82 14.43 10.28
N MET A 117 -4.75 13.88 9.68
CA MET A 117 -3.73 14.70 9.03
C MET A 117 -4.31 15.53 7.88
N SER A 118 -5.23 14.99 7.09
CA SER A 118 -5.89 15.73 6.00
C SER A 118 -6.72 16.90 6.52
N ILE A 119 -7.39 16.75 7.66
CA ILE A 119 -8.12 17.86 8.31
C ILE A 119 -7.15 18.97 8.72
N PHE A 120 -6.03 18.65 9.37
CA PHE A 120 -5.08 19.64 9.88
C PHE A 120 -4.21 20.27 8.78
N PHE A 121 -3.68 19.49 7.86
CA PHE A 121 -2.70 19.96 6.88
C PHE A 121 -3.30 20.33 5.53
N LEU A 122 -4.41 19.69 5.14
CA LEU A 122 -5.08 19.93 3.86
C LEU A 122 -6.39 20.72 4.02
N GLN A 123 -6.74 21.08 5.27
CA GLN A 123 -7.95 21.82 5.60
C GLN A 123 -9.25 21.14 5.11
N GLU A 124 -9.23 19.79 5.07
CA GLU A 124 -10.43 19.03 4.72
C GLU A 124 -11.47 19.14 5.84
N PRO A 125 -12.78 19.19 5.51
CA PRO A 125 -13.82 19.27 6.53
C PRO A 125 -13.90 17.99 7.37
N LEU A 126 -14.11 18.16 8.69
CA LEU A 126 -14.43 17.03 9.56
C LEU A 126 -15.86 16.56 9.29
N LEU A 127 -16.01 15.43 8.61
CA LEU A 127 -17.31 14.81 8.32
C LEU A 127 -17.48 13.56 9.18
N LEU A 128 -18.50 13.53 10.03
CA LEU A 128 -18.75 12.39 10.93
C LEU A 128 -19.01 11.10 10.14
N THR A 129 -19.68 11.19 9.00
CA THR A 129 -19.91 10.06 8.09
C THR A 129 -18.63 9.45 7.59
N ARG A 130 -17.62 10.27 7.20
CA ARG A 130 -16.29 9.79 6.81
C ARG A 130 -15.56 9.13 7.99
N LEU A 131 -15.60 9.74 9.18
CA LEU A 131 -14.95 9.17 10.36
C LEU A 131 -15.52 7.79 10.70
N VAL A 132 -16.85 7.67 10.74
CA VAL A 132 -17.52 6.36 10.96
C VAL A 132 -17.13 5.37 9.87
N GLY A 133 -17.12 5.79 8.61
CA GLY A 133 -16.72 4.96 7.48
C GLY A 133 -15.28 4.44 7.58
N VAL A 134 -14.33 5.32 7.97
CA VAL A 134 -12.93 4.94 8.21
C VAL A 134 -12.82 3.88 9.31
N VAL A 135 -13.51 4.09 10.43
CA VAL A 135 -13.50 3.14 11.55
C VAL A 135 -14.08 1.78 11.14
N LEU A 136 -15.23 1.78 10.46
CA LEU A 136 -15.85 0.53 9.99
C LEU A 136 -14.96 -0.21 8.98
N ALA A 137 -14.35 0.49 8.04
CA ALA A 137 -13.44 -0.11 7.08
C ALA A 137 -12.26 -0.79 7.78
N ILE A 138 -11.63 -0.12 8.74
CA ILE A 138 -10.50 -0.67 9.49
C ILE A 138 -10.90 -1.86 10.35
N LEU A 139 -12.05 -1.79 11.03
CA LEU A 139 -12.56 -2.92 11.81
C LEU A 139 -12.80 -4.14 10.92
N GLY A 140 -13.45 -3.94 9.77
CA GLY A 140 -13.70 -5.01 8.82
C GLY A 140 -12.41 -5.65 8.29
N ILE A 141 -11.44 -4.84 7.86
CA ILE A 141 -10.14 -5.31 7.38
C ILE A 141 -9.37 -6.03 8.49
N SER A 142 -9.42 -5.51 9.72
CA SER A 142 -8.75 -6.13 10.87
C SER A 142 -9.32 -7.52 11.19
N ILE A 143 -10.64 -7.69 11.06
CA ILE A 143 -11.30 -8.99 11.26
C ILE A 143 -10.82 -9.98 10.18
N ILE A 144 -10.83 -9.57 8.90
CA ILE A 144 -10.41 -10.43 7.78
C ILE A 144 -8.97 -10.89 7.95
N THR A 145 -8.06 -9.95 8.16
CA THR A 145 -6.62 -10.24 8.22
C THR A 145 -6.25 -11.06 9.45
N ARG A 146 -6.94 -10.84 10.58
CA ARG A 146 -6.76 -11.67 11.78
C ARG A 146 -7.20 -13.11 11.51
N GLU A 147 -8.33 -13.31 10.86
CA GLU A 147 -8.86 -14.64 10.57
C GLU A 147 -7.97 -15.40 9.58
N GLN A 148 -7.51 -14.72 8.51
CA GLN A 148 -6.54 -15.29 7.57
C GLN A 148 -5.24 -15.72 8.27
N ALA A 149 -4.73 -14.88 9.16
CA ALA A 149 -3.51 -15.20 9.89
C ALA A 149 -3.69 -16.35 10.89
N ILE A 150 -4.89 -16.53 11.50
CA ILE A 150 -5.21 -17.70 12.33
C ILE A 150 -5.23 -18.97 11.48
N GLN A 151 -5.82 -18.92 10.28
CA GLN A 151 -5.83 -20.07 9.37
C GLN A 151 -4.42 -20.45 8.91
N GLU A 152 -3.59 -19.47 8.59
CA GLU A 152 -2.19 -19.68 8.22
C GLU A 152 -1.39 -20.29 9.37
N SER A 153 -1.53 -19.78 10.60
CA SER A 153 -0.85 -20.31 11.79
C SER A 153 -1.21 -21.76 12.06
N LYS A 154 -2.50 -22.12 11.94
CA LYS A 154 -2.96 -23.51 12.07
C LYS A 154 -2.36 -24.42 11.00
N ALA A 155 -2.23 -23.96 9.77
CA ALA A 155 -1.63 -24.72 8.69
C ALA A 155 -0.12 -24.94 8.91
N ILE A 156 0.58 -23.96 9.52
CA ILE A 156 2.01 -24.05 9.86
C ILE A 156 2.22 -24.95 11.08
N GLU A 157 1.41 -24.84 12.15
CA GLU A 157 1.51 -25.70 13.35
C GLU A 157 1.35 -27.19 13.02
N ILE A 158 0.50 -27.53 12.08
CA ILE A 158 0.36 -28.92 11.60
C ILE A 158 1.66 -29.42 10.96
N ASN A 159 2.46 -28.52 10.37
CA ASN A 159 3.66 -28.87 9.60
C ASN A 159 4.99 -28.70 10.38
N THR A 160 5.11 -27.84 11.37
CA THR A 160 6.44 -27.43 11.91
C THR A 160 6.58 -27.37 13.42
N LYS A 161 5.55 -27.57 14.24
CA LYS A 161 5.60 -27.46 15.75
C LYS A 161 6.24 -26.16 16.29
N GLN A 162 6.35 -25.11 15.49
CA GLN A 162 6.92 -23.82 15.95
C GLN A 162 5.82 -22.86 16.38
N SER A 163 5.87 -22.45 17.65
CA SER A 163 4.99 -21.43 18.22
C SER A 163 5.41 -20.03 17.76
N VAL A 164 4.45 -19.23 17.31
CA VAL A 164 4.68 -17.82 16.97
C VAL A 164 5.00 -17.03 18.23
N SER A 165 6.10 -16.27 18.23
CA SER A 165 6.55 -15.39 19.29
C SER A 165 5.44 -14.50 19.86
N GLY A 166 5.50 -14.21 21.18
CA GLY A 166 4.53 -13.36 21.87
C GLY A 166 4.51 -11.88 21.41
N TRP A 167 3.84 -11.01 22.16
CA TRP A 167 3.83 -9.56 21.91
C TRP A 167 5.24 -8.97 22.16
N ASP A 168 5.95 -8.64 21.07
CA ASP A 168 7.20 -7.89 21.13
C ASP A 168 6.89 -6.39 21.02
N LYS A 169 7.25 -5.62 22.05
CA LYS A 169 7.01 -4.16 22.10
C LYS A 169 7.63 -3.43 20.92
N LEU A 170 8.82 -3.86 20.47
CA LEU A 170 9.47 -3.26 19.31
C LEU A 170 8.68 -3.56 18.03
N GLY A 171 8.19 -4.80 17.86
CA GLY A 171 7.35 -5.17 16.72
C GLY A 171 6.07 -4.32 16.64
N VAL A 172 5.41 -4.08 17.79
CA VAL A 172 4.24 -3.19 17.85
C VAL A 172 4.62 -1.74 17.49
N ALA A 173 5.69 -1.20 18.07
CA ALA A 173 6.16 0.16 17.78
C ALA A 173 6.49 0.35 16.29
N LEU A 174 7.09 -0.66 15.65
CA LEU A 174 7.39 -0.65 14.21
C LEU A 174 6.11 -0.65 13.35
N ALA A 175 5.06 -1.39 13.76
CA ALA A 175 3.77 -1.36 13.05
C ALA A 175 3.10 0.02 13.16
N ILE A 176 3.11 0.64 14.34
CA ILE A 176 2.61 2.01 14.55
C ILE A 176 3.44 3.00 13.72
N GLY A 177 4.76 2.86 13.74
CA GLY A 177 5.66 3.66 12.90
C GLY A 177 5.31 3.54 11.42
N ALA A 178 5.06 2.33 10.92
CA ALA A 178 4.63 2.11 9.54
C ALA A 178 3.33 2.86 9.22
N ALA A 179 2.33 2.79 10.11
CA ALA A 179 1.06 3.53 9.93
C ALA A 179 1.29 5.04 9.86
N LEU A 180 2.14 5.60 10.72
CA LEU A 180 2.50 7.03 10.71
C LEU A 180 3.21 7.43 9.42
N PHE A 181 4.18 6.64 8.98
CA PHE A 181 4.93 6.93 7.74
C PHE A 181 4.06 6.80 6.50
N TRP A 182 3.18 5.79 6.39
CA TRP A 182 2.25 5.67 5.28
C TRP A 182 1.22 6.80 5.25
N SER A 183 0.71 7.22 6.40
CA SER A 183 -0.21 8.34 6.51
C SER A 183 0.45 9.64 6.03
N THR A 184 1.64 9.93 6.57
CA THR A 184 2.41 11.11 6.18
C THR A 184 2.74 11.07 4.69
N ALA A 185 3.15 9.91 4.16
CA ALA A 185 3.45 9.73 2.74
C ALA A 185 2.26 10.06 1.84
N THR A 186 1.05 9.65 2.24
CA THR A 186 -0.17 9.89 1.45
C THR A 186 -0.58 11.37 1.47
N VAL A 187 -0.51 12.02 2.63
CA VAL A 187 -0.82 13.46 2.77
C VAL A 187 0.19 14.32 2.02
N VAL A 188 1.48 14.01 2.17
CA VAL A 188 2.56 14.74 1.48
C VAL A 188 2.49 14.51 -0.02
N LEU A 189 2.06 13.31 -0.49
CA LEU A 189 1.78 13.07 -1.89
C LEU A 189 0.71 14.02 -2.42
N GLN A 190 -0.40 14.17 -1.72
CA GLN A 190 -1.47 15.09 -2.15
C GLN A 190 -0.97 16.52 -2.25
N ILE A 191 -0.15 16.99 -1.30
CA ILE A 191 0.48 18.32 -1.40
C ILE A 191 1.37 18.43 -2.64
N GLY A 192 2.17 17.40 -2.91
CA GLY A 192 3.05 17.36 -4.09
C GLY A 192 2.32 17.32 -5.43
N LEU A 193 1.04 16.92 -5.44
CA LEU A 193 0.20 16.88 -6.64
C LEU A 193 -0.50 18.21 -6.95
N ILE A 194 -0.37 19.23 -6.10
CA ILE A 194 -0.98 20.54 -6.35
C ILE A 194 -0.33 21.20 -7.57
N GLY A 195 -1.11 21.40 -8.63
CA GLY A 195 -0.66 22.00 -9.90
C GLY A 195 0.26 21.11 -10.75
N ALA A 196 0.41 19.83 -10.39
CA ALA A 196 1.24 18.85 -11.10
C ALA A 196 0.38 17.79 -11.79
N ASP A 197 0.88 17.24 -12.89
CA ASP A 197 0.28 16.04 -13.49
C ASP A 197 0.59 14.81 -12.63
N PRO A 198 -0.41 13.95 -12.33
CA PRO A 198 -0.22 12.81 -11.45
C PRO A 198 0.70 11.73 -12.02
N ILE A 199 0.74 11.52 -13.34
CA ILE A 199 1.57 10.48 -13.98
C ILE A 199 3.02 10.95 -14.03
N ASP A 200 3.27 12.21 -14.40
CA ASP A 200 4.60 12.82 -14.39
C ASP A 200 5.17 12.88 -12.96
N SER A 201 4.33 13.23 -11.98
CA SER A 201 4.68 13.23 -10.56
C SER A 201 5.07 11.83 -10.08
N ASN A 202 4.36 10.81 -10.55
CA ASN A 202 4.69 9.42 -10.20
C ASN A 202 6.03 8.99 -10.80
N LEU A 203 6.40 9.46 -12.01
CA LEU A 203 7.73 9.21 -12.58
C LEU A 203 8.84 9.77 -11.68
N ILE A 204 8.70 11.02 -11.23
CA ILE A 204 9.65 11.63 -10.30
C ILE A 204 9.74 10.83 -8.99
N ARG A 205 8.60 10.46 -8.40
CA ARG A 205 8.54 9.67 -7.17
C ARG A 205 9.28 8.34 -7.32
N ILE A 206 8.96 7.56 -8.34
CA ILE A 206 9.55 6.23 -8.53
C ILE A 206 11.04 6.34 -8.89
N THR A 207 11.46 7.37 -9.63
CA THR A 207 12.88 7.65 -9.87
C THR A 207 13.62 7.90 -8.57
N ILE A 208 13.10 8.79 -7.71
CA ILE A 208 13.72 9.10 -6.41
C ILE A 208 13.71 7.86 -5.50
N GLY A 209 12.61 7.10 -5.45
CA GLY A 209 12.51 5.87 -4.68
C GLY A 209 13.51 4.80 -5.15
N SER A 210 13.70 4.67 -6.45
CA SER A 210 14.69 3.76 -7.06
C SER A 210 16.12 4.14 -6.68
N LEU A 211 16.44 5.43 -6.72
CA LEU A 211 17.75 5.96 -6.32
C LEU A 211 17.99 5.84 -4.81
N PHE A 212 16.95 6.04 -4.00
CA PHE A 212 17.04 5.90 -2.54
C PHE A 212 17.29 4.45 -2.11
N LEU A 213 16.60 3.48 -2.71
CA LEU A 213 16.74 2.06 -2.35
C LEU A 213 18.00 1.41 -2.90
N LEU A 214 18.58 1.95 -3.99
CA LEU A 214 19.78 1.37 -4.62
C LEU A 214 20.97 1.25 -3.66
N PRO A 215 21.44 2.31 -2.97
CA PRO A 215 22.57 2.19 -2.05
C PRO A 215 22.28 1.23 -0.89
N ILE A 216 21.04 1.21 -0.38
CA ILE A 216 20.62 0.31 0.70
C ILE A 216 20.69 -1.14 0.24
N PHE A 217 20.20 -1.44 -0.97
CA PHE A 217 20.29 -2.76 -1.57
C PHE A 217 21.74 -3.19 -1.79
N LEU A 218 22.59 -2.32 -2.36
CA LEU A 218 23.99 -2.61 -2.60
C LEU A 218 24.77 -2.85 -1.29
N PHE A 219 24.46 -2.08 -0.25
CA PHE A 219 25.04 -2.27 1.07
C PHE A 219 24.60 -3.60 1.70
N ALA A 220 23.32 -3.95 1.62
CA ALA A 220 22.82 -5.24 2.08
C ALA A 220 23.50 -6.39 1.32
N ARG A 221 23.72 -6.27 0.00
CA ARG A 221 24.47 -7.23 -0.82
C ARG A 221 25.92 -7.38 -0.35
N LYS A 222 26.61 -6.28 -0.09
CA LYS A 222 27.99 -6.31 0.43
C LYS A 222 28.06 -6.97 1.82
N ARG A 223 26.99 -6.91 2.62
CA ARG A 223 26.88 -7.57 3.92
C ARG A 223 26.41 -9.03 3.84
N GLY A 224 26.39 -9.62 2.67
CA GLY A 224 26.08 -11.05 2.50
C GLY A 224 24.62 -11.40 2.24
N MET A 225 23.76 -10.42 1.91
CA MET A 225 22.40 -10.74 1.49
C MET A 225 22.43 -11.67 0.27
N PRO A 226 21.80 -12.87 0.33
CA PRO A 226 21.80 -13.80 -0.80
C PRO A 226 21.05 -13.22 -1.99
N LEU A 227 21.43 -13.63 -3.20
CA LEU A 227 20.64 -13.38 -4.40
C LEU A 227 19.40 -14.27 -4.36
N PRO A 228 18.23 -13.75 -4.72
CA PRO A 228 17.02 -14.55 -4.79
C PRO A 228 17.14 -15.59 -5.93
N THR A 229 16.36 -16.66 -5.80
CA THR A 229 16.26 -17.67 -6.87
C THR A 229 15.67 -17.06 -8.15
N LYS A 230 16.03 -17.60 -9.31
CA LYS A 230 15.46 -17.14 -10.60
C LYS A 230 13.93 -17.18 -10.62
N ARG A 231 13.34 -18.22 -9.98
CA ARG A 231 11.88 -18.37 -9.87
C ARG A 231 11.27 -17.26 -9.03
N ALA A 232 11.80 -17.01 -7.83
CA ALA A 232 11.31 -15.94 -6.94
C ALA A 232 11.45 -14.57 -7.61
N THR A 233 12.61 -14.30 -8.24
CA THR A 233 12.83 -13.07 -9.00
C THR A 233 11.77 -12.88 -10.08
N LYS A 234 11.53 -13.89 -10.94
CA LYS A 234 10.52 -13.79 -12.02
C LYS A 234 9.13 -13.49 -11.48
N LEU A 235 8.69 -14.19 -10.43
CA LEU A 235 7.37 -13.98 -9.83
C LEU A 235 7.23 -12.58 -9.22
N VAL A 236 8.27 -12.11 -8.51
CA VAL A 236 8.30 -10.76 -7.93
C VAL A 236 8.30 -9.68 -9.01
N LEU A 237 9.04 -9.86 -10.12
CA LEU A 237 9.03 -8.89 -11.23
C LEU A 237 7.65 -8.79 -11.88
N ILE A 238 6.97 -9.92 -12.12
CA ILE A 238 5.59 -9.93 -12.66
C ILE A 238 4.63 -9.24 -11.70
N ALA A 239 4.68 -9.59 -10.41
CA ALA A 239 3.84 -8.94 -9.40
C ALA A 239 4.13 -7.44 -9.29
N ALA A 240 5.41 -7.04 -9.38
CA ALA A 240 5.82 -5.65 -9.35
C ALA A 240 5.31 -4.85 -10.56
N PHE A 241 5.26 -5.46 -11.73
CA PHE A 241 4.70 -4.83 -12.94
C PHE A 241 3.24 -4.42 -12.71
N PHE A 242 2.42 -5.31 -12.19
CA PHE A 242 1.00 -5.02 -11.92
C PHE A 242 0.83 -4.15 -10.67
N GLY A 243 1.43 -4.52 -9.53
CA GLY A 243 1.23 -3.84 -8.26
C GLY A 243 1.89 -2.46 -8.21
N MET A 244 3.18 -2.38 -8.50
CA MET A 244 3.92 -1.10 -8.39
C MET A 244 3.97 -0.34 -9.71
N GLY A 245 4.04 -1.02 -10.87
CA GLY A 245 3.97 -0.36 -12.17
C GLY A 245 2.61 0.25 -12.41
N ILE A 246 1.60 -0.56 -12.72
CA ILE A 246 0.24 -0.11 -13.02
C ILE A 246 -0.46 0.41 -11.76
N GLY A 247 -0.35 -0.32 -10.65
CA GLY A 247 -1.04 0.01 -9.40
C GLY A 247 -0.63 1.37 -8.83
N SER A 248 0.64 1.78 -8.97
CA SER A 248 1.06 3.12 -8.49
C SER A 248 0.52 4.26 -9.36
N ILE A 249 0.40 4.06 -10.68
CA ILE A 249 -0.26 5.03 -11.57
C ILE A 249 -1.70 5.24 -11.11
N LEU A 250 -2.43 4.15 -10.88
CA LEU A 250 -3.82 4.18 -10.42
C LEU A 250 -3.94 4.84 -9.03
N TYR A 251 -3.03 4.51 -8.11
CA TYR A 251 -3.00 5.07 -6.76
C TYR A 251 -2.76 6.58 -6.75
N VAL A 252 -1.77 7.06 -7.52
CA VAL A 252 -1.45 8.49 -7.57
C VAL A 252 -2.59 9.28 -8.20
N ASN A 253 -3.21 8.75 -9.26
CA ASN A 253 -4.42 9.34 -9.85
C ASN A 253 -5.60 9.33 -8.87
N ALA A 254 -5.79 8.25 -8.11
CA ALA A 254 -6.81 8.22 -7.07
C ALA A 254 -6.58 9.32 -6.01
N VAL A 255 -5.36 9.51 -5.52
CA VAL A 255 -5.03 10.61 -4.59
C VAL A 255 -5.31 11.97 -5.23
N PHE A 256 -4.98 12.14 -6.51
CA PHE A 256 -5.22 13.40 -7.24
C PHE A 256 -6.71 13.74 -7.34
N PHE A 257 -7.56 12.74 -7.64
CA PHE A 257 -9.00 12.96 -7.86
C PHE A 257 -9.85 12.85 -6.59
N THR A 258 -9.46 12.07 -5.58
CA THR A 258 -10.30 11.83 -4.39
C THR A 258 -9.70 12.35 -3.08
N GLY A 259 -8.44 12.76 -3.12
CA GLY A 259 -7.70 13.17 -1.94
C GLY A 259 -7.12 12.03 -1.12
N ALA A 260 -6.24 12.39 -0.17
CA ALA A 260 -5.49 11.45 0.66
C ALA A 260 -6.41 10.64 1.60
N ALA A 261 -7.40 11.31 2.21
CA ALA A 261 -8.31 10.67 3.15
C ALA A 261 -9.11 9.53 2.50
N VAL A 262 -9.77 9.80 1.38
CA VAL A 262 -10.59 8.80 0.67
C VAL A 262 -9.71 7.69 0.10
N THR A 263 -8.62 8.05 -0.59
CA THR A 263 -7.72 7.06 -1.21
C THR A 263 -7.08 6.14 -0.16
N SER A 264 -6.72 6.64 1.03
CA SER A 264 -6.13 5.80 2.07
C SER A 264 -7.07 4.69 2.54
N VAL A 265 -8.37 4.99 2.68
CA VAL A 265 -9.39 4.00 3.06
C VAL A 265 -9.58 2.97 1.95
N ILE A 266 -9.65 3.41 0.69
CA ILE A 266 -9.74 2.50 -0.46
C ILE A 266 -8.49 1.62 -0.53
N ALA A 267 -7.29 2.17 -0.40
CA ALA A 267 -6.04 1.41 -0.42
C ALA A 267 -5.96 0.36 0.69
N ALA A 268 -6.49 0.68 1.89
CA ALA A 268 -6.54 -0.27 2.99
C ALA A 268 -7.42 -1.50 2.70
N THR A 269 -8.31 -1.45 1.70
CA THR A 269 -9.13 -2.61 1.27
C THR A 269 -8.38 -3.63 0.42
N ALA A 270 -7.11 -3.42 0.11
CA ALA A 270 -6.30 -4.36 -0.67
C ALA A 270 -6.42 -5.84 -0.23
N PRO A 271 -6.50 -6.19 1.08
CA PRO A 271 -6.72 -7.56 1.52
C PRO A 271 -8.04 -8.18 1.04
N LEU A 272 -9.09 -7.39 0.83
CA LEU A 272 -10.36 -7.90 0.27
C LEU A 272 -10.15 -8.50 -1.12
N PHE A 273 -9.33 -7.85 -1.92
CA PHE A 273 -9.00 -8.30 -3.27
C PHE A 273 -7.97 -9.44 -3.29
N ALA A 274 -7.23 -9.62 -2.20
CA ALA A 274 -6.36 -10.76 -2.00
C ALA A 274 -7.16 -12.05 -1.68
N LEU A 275 -8.34 -11.94 -1.05
CA LEU A 275 -9.17 -13.09 -0.62
C LEU A 275 -9.42 -14.14 -1.70
N PRO A 276 -9.86 -13.82 -2.93
CA PRO A 276 -10.08 -14.84 -3.96
C PRO A 276 -8.80 -15.63 -4.26
N PHE A 277 -7.65 -14.98 -4.21
CA PHE A 277 -6.34 -15.61 -4.48
C PHE A 277 -5.90 -16.49 -3.32
N THR A 278 -6.11 -16.06 -2.07
CA THR A 278 -5.78 -16.89 -0.91
C THR A 278 -6.68 -18.13 -0.84
N ILE A 279 -7.95 -18.01 -1.20
CA ILE A 279 -8.87 -19.14 -1.31
C ILE A 279 -8.44 -20.13 -2.39
N ILE A 280 -8.14 -19.64 -3.60
CA ILE A 280 -7.82 -20.49 -4.75
C ILE A 280 -6.42 -21.12 -4.60
N PHE A 281 -5.41 -20.33 -4.24
CA PHE A 281 -4.02 -20.77 -4.22
C PHE A 281 -3.56 -21.31 -2.87
N LEU A 282 -4.05 -20.76 -1.75
CA LEU A 282 -3.69 -21.18 -0.40
C LEU A 282 -4.74 -22.09 0.24
N LYS A 283 -5.86 -22.33 -0.43
CA LYS A 283 -7.00 -23.16 0.05
C LYS A 283 -7.55 -22.68 1.40
N GLU A 284 -7.49 -21.38 1.65
CA GLU A 284 -8.10 -20.77 2.84
C GLU A 284 -9.63 -20.92 2.80
N LYS A 285 -10.24 -21.12 3.98
CA LYS A 285 -11.70 -21.28 4.10
C LYS A 285 -12.36 -19.92 4.35
N ILE A 286 -13.47 -19.67 3.66
CA ILE A 286 -14.32 -18.53 3.98
C ILE A 286 -15.05 -18.81 5.30
N THR A 287 -14.68 -18.05 6.34
CA THR A 287 -15.39 -18.13 7.63
C THR A 287 -16.47 -17.04 7.71
N PRO A 288 -17.47 -17.20 8.60
CA PRO A 288 -18.45 -16.13 8.85
C PRO A 288 -17.81 -14.80 9.25
N LEU A 289 -16.67 -14.83 9.94
CA LEU A 289 -15.92 -13.64 10.33
C LEU A 289 -15.35 -12.91 9.12
N ILE A 290 -14.82 -13.63 8.12
CA ILE A 290 -14.37 -13.04 6.85
C ILE A 290 -15.53 -12.35 6.14
N LEU A 291 -16.72 -12.96 6.10
CA LEU A 291 -17.90 -12.35 5.48
C LEU A 291 -18.33 -11.06 6.21
N ILE A 292 -18.40 -11.10 7.55
CA ILE A 292 -18.74 -9.94 8.37
C ILE A 292 -17.71 -8.83 8.14
N GLY A 293 -16.42 -9.15 8.18
CA GLY A 293 -15.35 -8.20 7.93
C GLY A 293 -15.43 -7.57 6.53
N THR A 294 -15.78 -8.38 5.51
CA THR A 294 -15.99 -7.91 4.14
C THR A 294 -17.14 -6.91 4.06
N ILE A 295 -18.29 -7.22 4.65
CA ILE A 295 -19.48 -6.34 4.66
C ILE A 295 -19.15 -5.02 5.37
N LEU A 296 -18.52 -5.09 6.56
CA LEU A 296 -18.11 -3.90 7.30
C LEU A 296 -17.16 -3.01 6.50
N SER A 297 -16.17 -3.62 5.82
CA SER A 297 -15.23 -2.88 4.99
C SER A 297 -15.90 -2.19 3.81
N ILE A 298 -16.81 -2.87 3.13
CA ILE A 298 -17.55 -2.31 2.00
C ILE A 298 -18.42 -1.14 2.47
N ILE A 299 -19.19 -1.31 3.55
CA ILE A 299 -20.01 -0.23 4.13
C ILE A 299 -19.12 0.94 4.53
N GLY A 300 -17.98 0.67 5.17
CA GLY A 300 -17.02 1.71 5.56
C GLY A 300 -16.52 2.52 4.38
N VAL A 301 -16.10 1.88 3.29
CA VAL A 301 -15.67 2.56 2.06
C VAL A 301 -16.80 3.39 1.46
N TRP A 302 -18.02 2.84 1.38
CA TRP A 302 -19.19 3.56 0.89
C TRP A 302 -19.47 4.84 1.68
N LEU A 303 -19.43 4.78 3.01
CA LEU A 303 -19.60 5.95 3.87
C LEU A 303 -18.52 7.02 3.66
N VAL A 304 -17.27 6.61 3.41
CA VAL A 304 -16.18 7.54 3.11
C VAL A 304 -16.35 8.19 1.74
N VAL A 305 -16.74 7.41 0.74
CA VAL A 305 -16.93 7.88 -0.65
C VAL A 305 -18.16 8.77 -0.77
N LEU A 306 -19.27 8.43 -0.11
CA LEU A 306 -20.54 9.20 -0.15
C LEU A 306 -20.60 10.32 0.88
N GLY A 307 -19.70 10.35 1.84
CA GLY A 307 -19.64 11.38 2.88
C GLY A 307 -19.10 12.71 2.33
N PHE A 308 -19.88 13.34 1.45
CA PHE A 308 -19.65 14.71 0.96
C PHE A 308 -20.28 15.71 1.89
#